data_961aca1b029b49670274b6240465c779
#
_entry.id   961aca1b029b49670274b6240465c779
#
_cell.length_a   1.000
_cell.length_b   1.000
_cell.length_c   1.000
_cell.angle_alpha   90.00
_cell.angle_beta   90.00
_cell.angle_gamma   90.00
#
_symmetry.space_group_name_H-M   'P 1'
#
loop_
_entity.id
_entity.type
_entity.pdbx_description
1 polymer ?
#
loop_
_entity_poly.entity_id
_entity_poly.type
_entity_poly.pdbx_seq_one_letter_code
_entity_poly.pdbx_strand_id
1 'polypeptide(L)'
;MTQEQKLPVVAFKRRQTLENSVFYMNSLLTFYAESKDTGGGFDVAEWLGKPGNEPPPHVHEHGHEFCYVLEGGIDAYVGSDVFRVAKGECLFIPQNAPHTFLIRSPRYRMLFFTQPAGLTKYMRAMAAEPALQLDLPKEGIPYSAADIQHAIDEGRKYGVRFLSPEEVKEQLPSYPGMASPEEPNP
;
A
#
# COMPACT_ATOMS: atom_id res chain seq x y z
N MET A 1 22.22 -15.59 22.66
CA MET A 1 21.05 -14.80 22.19
C MET A 1 21.28 -13.38 22.68
N THR A 2 21.77 -12.51 21.81
CA THR A 2 21.92 -11.07 22.09
C THR A 2 20.52 -10.46 22.15
N GLN A 3 20.13 -9.94 23.31
CA GLN A 3 18.93 -9.11 23.43
C GLN A 3 19.15 -7.89 22.51
N GLU A 4 18.40 -7.79 21.42
CA GLU A 4 18.30 -6.52 20.68
C GLU A 4 17.84 -5.45 21.67
N GLN A 5 18.67 -4.47 21.88
CA GLN A 5 18.39 -3.36 22.78
C GLN A 5 17.25 -2.54 22.12
N LYS A 6 16.02 -2.75 22.60
CA LYS A 6 14.84 -2.06 22.08
C LYS A 6 15.03 -0.56 22.31
N LEU A 7 15.18 0.21 21.25
CA LEU A 7 15.32 1.67 21.35
C LEU A 7 14.11 2.26 22.07
N PRO A 8 14.28 3.27 22.91
CA PRO A 8 13.17 3.91 23.59
C PRO A 8 12.24 4.59 22.57
N VAL A 9 10.94 4.38 22.70
CA VAL A 9 9.93 5.10 21.93
C VAL A 9 9.84 6.51 22.48
N VAL A 10 10.11 7.51 21.62
CA VAL A 10 10.09 8.92 22.00
C VAL A 10 9.13 9.71 21.12
N ALA A 11 8.60 10.81 21.64
CA ALA A 11 7.76 11.71 20.86
C ALA A 11 8.58 12.36 19.74
N PHE A 12 8.00 12.45 18.53
CA PHE A 12 8.61 13.12 17.40
C PHE A 12 7.58 13.87 16.58
N LYS A 13 8.06 14.80 15.72
CA LYS A 13 7.29 15.49 14.69
C LYS A 13 7.93 15.22 13.34
N ARG A 14 7.15 14.76 12.37
CA ARG A 14 7.62 14.49 11.01
C ARG A 14 6.70 15.12 9.99
N ARG A 15 7.28 15.66 8.93
CA ARG A 15 6.60 16.15 7.74
C ARG A 15 7.06 15.36 6.52
N GLN A 16 6.37 15.47 5.41
CA GLN A 16 6.82 14.95 4.11
C GLN A 16 8.13 15.63 3.69
N THR A 17 9.12 14.83 3.31
CA THR A 17 10.42 15.25 2.75
C THR A 17 10.88 14.19 1.75
N LEU A 18 11.87 14.51 0.92
CA LEU A 18 12.48 13.52 0.02
C LEU A 18 13.14 12.37 0.79
N GLU A 19 13.70 12.63 1.97
CA GLU A 19 14.40 11.63 2.79
C GLU A 19 13.48 10.53 3.33
N ASN A 20 12.21 10.87 3.61
CA ASN A 20 11.21 9.90 4.08
C ASN A 20 10.21 9.49 3.01
N SER A 21 10.51 9.75 1.73
CA SER A 21 9.66 9.41 0.61
C SER A 21 10.39 8.55 -0.42
N VAL A 22 9.66 7.65 -1.06
CA VAL A 22 10.16 6.75 -2.10
C VAL A 22 9.14 6.62 -3.23
N PHE A 23 9.61 6.28 -4.42
CA PHE A 23 8.73 5.82 -5.49
C PHE A 23 8.50 4.31 -5.37
N TYR A 24 7.22 3.92 -5.37
CA TYR A 24 6.77 2.55 -5.25
C TYR A 24 5.55 2.34 -6.16
N MET A 25 5.59 1.37 -7.06
CA MET A 25 4.51 1.07 -8.02
C MET A 25 3.98 2.33 -8.73
N ASN A 26 4.89 3.18 -9.22
CA ASN A 26 4.56 4.45 -9.87
C ASN A 26 3.76 5.43 -8.98
N SER A 27 3.74 5.21 -7.69
CA SER A 27 3.17 6.06 -6.66
C SER A 27 4.27 6.71 -5.83
N LEU A 28 3.93 7.75 -5.08
CA LEU A 28 4.80 8.31 -4.05
C LEU A 28 4.33 7.82 -2.68
N LEU A 29 5.21 7.14 -1.95
CA LEU A 29 5.01 6.80 -0.55
C LEU A 29 5.82 7.72 0.34
N THR A 30 5.21 8.22 1.41
CA THR A 30 5.88 9.01 2.45
C THR A 30 5.68 8.33 3.80
N PHE A 31 6.77 7.96 4.48
CA PHE A 31 6.74 7.26 5.76
C PHE A 31 6.76 8.24 6.92
N TYR A 32 5.68 8.30 7.69
CA TYR A 32 5.57 9.19 8.86
C TYR A 32 5.97 8.50 10.17
N ALA A 33 5.65 7.21 10.33
CA ALA A 33 6.10 6.39 11.45
C ALA A 33 6.38 4.96 10.97
N GLU A 34 7.47 4.38 11.42
CA GLU A 34 7.87 3.04 11.05
C GLU A 34 8.15 2.20 12.31
N SER A 35 8.30 0.89 12.17
CA SER A 35 8.56 -0.05 13.26
C SER A 35 9.62 0.43 14.26
N LYS A 36 10.71 1.04 13.77
CA LYS A 36 11.79 1.58 14.62
C LYS A 36 11.35 2.77 15.48
N ASP A 37 10.39 3.55 15.00
CA ASP A 37 9.88 4.75 15.69
C ASP A 37 8.83 4.38 16.76
N THR A 38 8.09 3.29 16.53
CA THR A 38 6.93 2.87 17.33
C THR A 38 7.20 1.65 18.21
N GLY A 39 8.43 1.16 18.23
CA GLY A 39 8.79 -0.06 18.96
C GLY A 39 8.09 -1.31 18.42
N GLY A 40 7.74 -1.32 17.14
CA GLY A 40 7.02 -2.40 16.48
C GLY A 40 5.49 -2.32 16.62
N GLY A 41 4.96 -1.25 17.21
CA GLY A 41 3.53 -1.14 17.50
C GLY A 41 2.69 -0.94 16.23
N PHE A 42 3.10 -0.01 15.38
CA PHE A 42 2.37 0.33 14.15
C PHE A 42 3.27 1.06 13.13
N ASP A 43 2.83 1.09 11.89
CA ASP A 43 3.35 1.95 10.83
C ASP A 43 2.30 2.99 10.42
N VAL A 44 2.76 4.18 9.97
CA VAL A 44 1.93 5.20 9.32
C VAL A 44 2.65 5.71 8.09
N ALA A 45 2.00 5.62 6.93
CA ALA A 45 2.51 6.23 5.72
C ALA A 45 1.38 6.87 4.89
N GLU A 46 1.76 7.72 3.97
CA GLU A 46 0.88 8.32 2.98
C GLU A 46 1.17 7.74 1.61
N TRP A 47 0.14 7.39 0.90
CA TRP A 47 0.18 6.98 -0.49
C TRP A 47 -0.45 8.07 -1.37
N LEU A 48 0.33 8.59 -2.31
CA LEU A 48 -0.14 9.42 -3.41
C LEU A 48 -0.07 8.59 -4.69
N GLY A 49 -1.21 8.42 -5.37
CA GLY A 49 -1.35 7.63 -6.57
C GLY A 49 -2.35 8.20 -7.58
N LYS A 50 -2.51 7.50 -8.69
CA LYS A 50 -3.51 7.75 -9.75
C LYS A 50 -4.01 6.40 -10.28
N PRO A 51 -5.08 6.36 -11.08
CA PRO A 51 -5.52 5.13 -11.74
C PRO A 51 -4.37 4.41 -12.45
N GLY A 52 -4.27 3.10 -12.25
CA GLY A 52 -3.18 2.25 -12.73
C GLY A 52 -2.00 2.10 -11.74
N ASN A 53 -2.08 2.71 -10.55
CA ASN A 53 -1.09 2.53 -9.48
C ASN A 53 -1.60 1.65 -8.33
N GLU A 54 -2.74 0.99 -8.50
CA GLU A 54 -3.36 0.15 -7.48
C GLU A 54 -2.53 -1.11 -7.19
N PRO A 55 -2.50 -1.57 -5.93
CA PRO A 55 -1.86 -2.83 -5.61
C PRO A 55 -2.66 -3.99 -6.18
N PRO A 56 -2.00 -5.06 -6.70
CA PRO A 56 -2.70 -6.29 -7.03
C PRO A 56 -3.46 -6.85 -5.82
N PRO A 57 -4.53 -7.65 -6.03
CA PRO A 57 -5.24 -8.32 -4.96
C PRO A 57 -4.32 -9.10 -4.03
N HIS A 58 -4.45 -8.89 -2.71
CA HIS A 58 -3.55 -9.44 -1.71
C HIS A 58 -4.21 -9.57 -0.33
N VAL A 59 -3.48 -10.17 0.60
CA VAL A 59 -3.81 -10.23 2.02
C VAL A 59 -2.62 -9.80 2.86
N HIS A 60 -2.89 -9.19 4.01
CA HIS A 60 -1.91 -8.95 5.06
C HIS A 60 -2.03 -10.06 6.11
N GLU A 61 -1.06 -11.00 6.13
CA GLU A 61 -1.09 -12.15 7.04
C GLU A 61 -0.69 -11.79 8.47
N HIS A 62 0.01 -10.67 8.67
CA HIS A 62 0.60 -10.30 9.95
C HIS A 62 -0.07 -9.12 10.63
N GLY A 63 -1.08 -8.47 10.03
CA GLY A 63 -1.66 -7.30 10.65
C GLY A 63 -2.94 -6.78 9.99
N HIS A 64 -3.53 -5.84 10.66
CA HIS A 64 -4.67 -5.07 10.19
C HIS A 64 -4.20 -3.83 9.43
N GLU A 65 -5.03 -3.35 8.50
CA GLU A 65 -4.82 -2.09 7.81
C GLU A 65 -5.99 -1.15 8.06
N PHE A 66 -5.70 0.13 8.23
CA PHE A 66 -6.67 1.21 8.31
C PHE A 66 -6.27 2.29 7.30
N CYS A 67 -7.19 2.64 6.43
CA CYS A 67 -7.02 3.67 5.41
C CYS A 67 -7.87 4.89 5.72
N TYR A 68 -7.33 6.10 5.53
CA TYR A 68 -8.08 7.36 5.61
C TYR A 68 -7.81 8.18 4.37
N VAL A 69 -8.87 8.49 3.60
CA VAL A 69 -8.75 9.20 2.33
C VAL A 69 -8.60 10.70 2.54
N LEU A 70 -7.48 11.25 2.10
CA LEU A 70 -7.16 12.68 2.17
C LEU A 70 -7.62 13.45 0.92
N GLU A 71 -7.57 12.79 -0.25
CA GLU A 71 -7.94 13.37 -1.54
C GLU A 71 -8.44 12.29 -2.48
N GLY A 72 -9.45 12.61 -3.31
CA GLY A 72 -10.02 11.68 -4.28
C GLY A 72 -10.93 10.62 -3.66
N GLY A 73 -10.94 9.44 -4.26
CA GLY A 73 -11.77 8.31 -3.80
C GLY A 73 -11.38 7.00 -4.47
N ILE A 74 -11.79 5.91 -3.84
CA ILE A 74 -11.57 4.54 -4.30
C ILE A 74 -12.86 3.73 -4.23
N ASP A 75 -12.93 2.66 -5.04
CA ASP A 75 -13.78 1.51 -4.77
C ASP A 75 -12.86 0.41 -4.20
N ALA A 76 -13.03 0.11 -2.92
CA ALA A 76 -12.27 -0.94 -2.23
C ALA A 76 -13.07 -2.24 -2.24
N TYR A 77 -12.43 -3.33 -2.63
CA TYR A 77 -12.96 -4.69 -2.66
C TYR A 77 -12.34 -5.45 -1.50
N VAL A 78 -13.17 -5.88 -0.56
CA VAL A 78 -12.73 -6.62 0.65
C VAL A 78 -13.62 -7.85 0.80
N GLY A 79 -13.09 -9.03 0.50
CA GLY A 79 -13.91 -10.23 0.38
C GLY A 79 -15.02 -10.04 -0.67
N SER A 80 -16.26 -10.36 -0.31
CA SER A 80 -17.45 -10.15 -1.17
C SER A 80 -17.96 -8.71 -1.21
N ASP A 81 -17.48 -7.84 -0.31
CA ASP A 81 -18.00 -6.50 -0.14
C ASP A 81 -17.26 -5.48 -1.00
N VAL A 82 -17.98 -4.43 -1.40
CA VAL A 82 -17.45 -3.28 -2.13
C VAL A 82 -17.75 -2.01 -1.34
N PHE A 83 -16.71 -1.28 -0.99
CA PHE A 83 -16.80 -0.02 -0.24
C PHE A 83 -16.36 1.13 -1.14
N ARG A 84 -17.27 2.09 -1.40
CA ARG A 84 -16.88 3.36 -1.98
C ARG A 84 -16.40 4.26 -0.86
N VAL A 85 -15.10 4.63 -0.90
CA VAL A 85 -14.46 5.44 0.14
C VAL A 85 -13.97 6.74 -0.46
N ALA A 86 -14.52 7.86 -0.01
CA ALA A 86 -14.23 9.19 -0.52
C ALA A 86 -13.39 10.00 0.49
N LYS A 87 -12.95 11.19 0.07
CA LYS A 87 -12.24 12.13 0.93
C LYS A 87 -12.98 12.36 2.27
N GLY A 88 -12.24 12.20 3.38
CA GLY A 88 -12.74 12.35 4.74
C GLY A 88 -13.29 11.05 5.35
N GLU A 89 -13.32 9.98 4.59
CA GLU A 89 -13.80 8.67 5.05
C GLU A 89 -12.64 7.72 5.31
N CYS A 90 -12.92 6.68 6.06
CA CYS A 90 -11.96 5.64 6.40
C CYS A 90 -12.49 4.24 6.08
N LEU A 91 -11.57 3.30 5.90
CA LEU A 91 -11.84 1.88 5.75
C LEU A 91 -10.91 1.11 6.70
N PHE A 92 -11.47 0.14 7.42
CA PHE A 92 -10.72 -0.84 8.20
C PHE A 92 -10.72 -2.18 7.47
N ILE A 93 -9.53 -2.74 7.28
CA ILE A 93 -9.31 -4.03 6.64
C ILE A 93 -8.70 -4.98 7.68
N PRO A 94 -9.43 -6.02 8.12
CA PRO A 94 -8.90 -6.96 9.09
C PRO A 94 -7.78 -7.82 8.50
N GLN A 95 -6.90 -8.30 9.38
CA GLN A 95 -5.87 -9.29 9.04
C GLN A 95 -6.48 -10.46 8.27
N ASN A 96 -5.76 -10.95 7.27
CA ASN A 96 -6.15 -12.05 6.36
C ASN A 96 -7.38 -11.77 5.49
N ALA A 97 -7.97 -10.59 5.51
CA ALA A 97 -9.02 -10.26 4.55
C ALA A 97 -8.41 -10.03 3.15
N PRO A 98 -8.86 -10.79 2.13
CA PRO A 98 -8.45 -10.54 0.76
C PRO A 98 -8.99 -9.20 0.30
N HIS A 99 -8.12 -8.37 -0.28
CA HIS A 99 -8.52 -7.02 -0.70
C HIS A 99 -7.67 -6.43 -1.82
N THR A 100 -8.23 -5.43 -2.44
CA THR A 100 -7.60 -4.47 -3.36
C THR A 100 -8.50 -3.26 -3.49
N PHE A 101 -8.09 -2.25 -4.25
CA PHE A 101 -8.95 -1.12 -4.59
C PHE A 101 -8.70 -0.61 -6.00
N LEU A 102 -9.66 0.13 -6.55
CA LEU A 102 -9.54 0.89 -7.79
C LEU A 102 -9.68 2.38 -7.49
N ILE A 103 -8.73 3.17 -7.97
CA ILE A 103 -8.74 4.62 -7.81
C ILE A 103 -9.75 5.21 -8.80
N ARG A 104 -10.70 6.04 -8.30
CA ARG A 104 -11.79 6.63 -9.06
C ARG A 104 -11.62 8.13 -9.33
N SER A 105 -10.44 8.66 -9.03
CA SER A 105 -10.13 10.07 -9.23
C SER A 105 -8.79 10.24 -9.95
N PRO A 106 -8.56 11.32 -10.70
CA PRO A 106 -7.28 11.55 -11.40
C PRO A 106 -6.08 11.60 -10.47
N ARG A 107 -6.31 11.93 -9.20
CA ARG A 107 -5.32 11.97 -8.13
C ARG A 107 -5.95 11.42 -6.85
N TYR A 108 -5.19 10.65 -6.12
CA TYR A 108 -5.63 10.00 -4.89
C TYR A 108 -4.55 10.10 -3.82
N ARG A 109 -4.94 10.48 -2.61
CA ARG A 109 -4.07 10.48 -1.43
C ARG A 109 -4.77 9.81 -0.27
N MET A 110 -4.09 8.89 0.39
CA MET A 110 -4.57 8.30 1.63
C MET A 110 -3.44 8.18 2.66
N LEU A 111 -3.79 8.29 3.93
CA LEU A 111 -2.99 7.73 5.01
C LEU A 111 -3.37 6.27 5.17
N PHE A 112 -2.39 5.40 5.27
CA PHE A 112 -2.60 4.05 5.75
C PHE A 112 -1.84 3.83 7.07
N PHE A 113 -2.44 3.04 7.91
CA PHE A 113 -1.96 2.68 9.22
C PHE A 113 -2.02 1.15 9.35
N THR A 114 -0.94 0.51 9.72
CA THR A 114 -0.89 -0.94 9.88
C THR A 114 -0.45 -1.32 11.28
N GLN A 115 -1.08 -2.34 11.84
CA GLN A 115 -0.80 -2.87 13.18
C GLN A 115 -0.81 -4.40 13.17
N PRO A 116 0.27 -5.03 13.69
CA PRO A 116 1.54 -4.45 14.12
C PRO A 116 2.32 -3.81 12.96
N ALA A 117 3.40 -3.10 13.28
CA ALA A 117 4.29 -2.54 12.28
C ALA A 117 4.99 -3.64 11.47
N GLY A 118 5.22 -3.39 10.18
CA GLY A 118 5.94 -4.32 9.30
C GLY A 118 5.74 -4.06 7.81
N LEU A 119 4.58 -3.57 7.42
CA LEU A 119 4.26 -3.32 6.01
C LEU A 119 5.21 -2.30 5.36
N THR A 120 5.58 -1.25 6.08
CA THR A 120 6.52 -0.24 5.55
C THR A 120 7.90 -0.82 5.24
N LYS A 121 8.32 -1.89 5.90
CA LYS A 121 9.57 -2.61 5.58
C LYS A 121 9.50 -3.26 4.19
N TYR A 122 8.37 -3.90 3.88
CA TYR A 122 8.13 -4.45 2.55
C TYR A 122 8.14 -3.35 1.48
N MET A 123 7.40 -2.27 1.71
CA MET A 123 7.34 -1.17 0.76
C MET A 123 8.70 -0.53 0.50
N ARG A 124 9.54 -0.40 1.53
CA ARG A 124 10.93 0.07 1.36
C ARG A 124 11.81 -0.93 0.61
N ALA A 125 11.66 -2.22 0.88
CA ALA A 125 12.41 -3.25 0.16
C ALA A 125 12.05 -3.28 -1.33
N MET A 126 10.81 -2.95 -1.66
CA MET A 126 10.30 -2.92 -3.03
C MET A 126 10.42 -1.56 -3.73
N ALA A 127 10.80 -0.50 -3.00
CA ALA A 127 11.01 0.81 -3.60
C ALA A 127 12.21 0.76 -4.56
N ALA A 128 11.95 1.03 -5.83
CA ALA A 128 12.98 1.01 -6.85
C ALA A 128 13.99 2.16 -6.68
N GLU A 129 13.51 3.33 -6.26
CA GLU A 129 14.30 4.55 -6.18
C GLU A 129 13.85 5.46 -5.04
N PRO A 130 14.77 6.23 -4.43
CA PRO A 130 14.40 7.36 -3.59
C PRO A 130 13.53 8.35 -4.37
N ALA A 131 12.59 9.01 -3.70
CA ALA A 131 11.80 10.04 -4.35
C ALA A 131 12.68 11.22 -4.76
N LEU A 132 12.58 11.63 -6.02
CA LEU A 132 13.30 12.79 -6.55
C LEU A 132 12.45 14.07 -6.48
N GLN A 133 11.16 13.93 -6.22
CA GLN A 133 10.18 15.01 -6.05
C GLN A 133 9.07 14.55 -5.10
N LEU A 134 8.38 15.51 -4.46
CA LEU A 134 7.23 15.23 -3.57
C LEU A 134 5.91 15.24 -4.35
N ASP A 135 5.92 14.53 -5.48
CA ASP A 135 4.78 14.31 -6.36
C ASP A 135 4.95 12.98 -7.09
N LEU A 136 3.97 12.58 -7.90
CA LEU A 136 4.05 11.38 -8.72
C LEU A 136 5.26 11.42 -9.67
N PRO A 137 5.86 10.28 -9.99
CA PRO A 137 6.92 10.23 -11.00
C PRO A 137 6.38 10.73 -12.34
N LYS A 138 7.21 11.50 -13.06
CA LYS A 138 6.82 12.08 -14.36
C LYS A 138 6.56 11.00 -15.41
N GLU A 139 7.37 9.96 -15.37
CA GLU A 139 7.27 8.82 -16.27
C GLU A 139 7.02 7.56 -15.45
N GLY A 140 6.13 6.70 -15.93
CA GLY A 140 5.88 5.40 -15.31
C GLY A 140 7.04 4.46 -15.61
N ILE A 141 7.46 3.71 -14.59
CA ILE A 141 8.43 2.63 -14.74
C ILE A 141 7.67 1.37 -15.13
N PRO A 142 7.95 0.75 -16.27
CA PRO A 142 7.33 -0.52 -16.62
C PRO A 142 7.89 -1.62 -15.69
N TYR A 143 7.01 -2.49 -15.20
CA TYR A 143 7.40 -3.65 -14.40
C TYR A 143 7.49 -4.88 -15.29
N SER A 144 8.63 -5.54 -15.24
CA SER A 144 8.84 -6.83 -15.91
C SER A 144 8.20 -7.97 -15.12
N ALA A 145 8.06 -9.14 -15.73
CA ALA A 145 7.64 -10.35 -15.02
C ALA A 145 8.59 -10.71 -13.85
N ALA A 146 9.88 -10.39 -13.99
CA ALA A 146 10.86 -10.60 -12.92
C ALA A 146 10.63 -9.67 -11.73
N ASP A 147 10.25 -8.40 -11.97
CA ASP A 147 9.93 -7.45 -10.90
C ASP A 147 8.66 -7.90 -10.14
N ILE A 148 7.67 -8.40 -10.86
CA ILE A 148 6.43 -8.94 -10.26
C ILE A 148 6.76 -10.18 -9.40
N GLN A 149 7.58 -11.10 -9.92
CA GLN A 149 7.97 -12.29 -9.16
C GLN A 149 8.79 -11.90 -7.92
N HIS A 150 9.70 -10.94 -8.05
CA HIS A 150 10.46 -10.41 -6.91
C HIS A 150 9.52 -9.80 -5.84
N ALA A 151 8.51 -9.03 -6.25
CA ALA A 151 7.52 -8.47 -5.35
C ALA A 151 6.74 -9.55 -4.58
N ILE A 152 6.37 -10.64 -5.27
CA ILE A 152 5.69 -11.80 -4.66
C ILE A 152 6.59 -12.48 -3.62
N ASP A 153 7.85 -12.75 -3.98
CA ASP A 153 8.79 -13.47 -3.11
C ASP A 153 9.19 -12.62 -1.90
N GLU A 154 9.39 -11.32 -2.11
CA GLU A 154 9.70 -10.39 -1.02
C GLU A 154 8.47 -10.20 -0.11
N GLY A 155 7.28 -10.06 -0.67
CA GLY A 155 6.04 -9.91 0.08
C GLY A 155 5.83 -10.99 1.13
N ARG A 156 6.10 -12.25 0.78
CA ARG A 156 5.99 -13.40 1.71
C ARG A 156 6.83 -13.23 2.97
N LYS A 157 7.99 -12.60 2.89
CA LYS A 157 8.88 -12.37 4.05
C LYS A 157 8.28 -11.40 5.07
N TYR A 158 7.37 -10.54 4.59
CA TYR A 158 6.71 -9.51 5.41
C TYR A 158 5.21 -9.77 5.63
N GLY A 159 4.72 -10.96 5.24
CA GLY A 159 3.31 -11.32 5.40
C GLY A 159 2.37 -10.61 4.43
N VAL A 160 2.88 -10.20 3.27
CA VAL A 160 2.07 -9.73 2.14
C VAL A 160 1.98 -10.87 1.12
N ARG A 161 0.79 -11.46 0.96
CA ARG A 161 0.56 -12.55 0.03
C ARG A 161 -0.39 -12.09 -1.09
N PHE A 162 0.11 -12.11 -2.31
CA PHE A 162 -0.71 -11.84 -3.49
C PHE A 162 -1.61 -13.02 -3.83
N LEU A 163 -2.81 -12.76 -4.29
CA LEU A 163 -3.80 -13.76 -4.67
C LEU A 163 -3.53 -14.27 -6.10
N SER A 164 -3.71 -15.57 -6.32
CA SER A 164 -3.75 -16.12 -7.67
C SER A 164 -5.03 -15.69 -8.41
N PRO A 165 -5.08 -15.78 -9.75
CA PRO A 165 -6.28 -15.45 -10.51
C PRO A 165 -7.52 -16.26 -10.08
N GLU A 166 -7.34 -17.52 -9.65
CA GLU A 166 -8.39 -18.38 -9.14
C GLU A 166 -8.89 -17.89 -7.77
N GLU A 167 -7.96 -17.56 -6.86
CA GLU A 167 -8.31 -16.98 -5.55
C GLU A 167 -9.02 -15.64 -5.70
N VAL A 168 -8.61 -14.79 -6.65
CA VAL A 168 -9.29 -13.52 -6.93
C VAL A 168 -10.74 -13.75 -7.30
N LYS A 169 -11.04 -14.69 -8.22
CA LYS A 169 -12.40 -15.01 -8.63
C LYS A 169 -13.26 -15.54 -7.48
N GLU A 170 -12.67 -16.35 -6.60
CA GLU A 170 -13.36 -16.94 -5.45
C GLU A 170 -13.56 -15.95 -4.30
N GLN A 171 -12.51 -15.20 -3.96
CA GLN A 171 -12.46 -14.39 -2.72
C GLN A 171 -12.83 -12.93 -2.94
N LEU A 172 -12.76 -12.41 -4.18
CA LEU A 172 -13.12 -11.06 -4.56
C LEU A 172 -14.12 -11.07 -5.75
N PRO A 173 -15.28 -11.71 -5.63
CA PRO A 173 -16.18 -11.94 -6.77
C PRO A 173 -16.72 -10.67 -7.42
N SER A 174 -16.72 -9.55 -6.70
CA SER A 174 -17.17 -8.24 -7.19
C SER A 174 -16.04 -7.42 -7.84
N TYR A 175 -14.77 -7.88 -7.78
CA TYR A 175 -13.64 -7.16 -8.36
C TYR A 175 -13.61 -7.36 -9.88
N PRO A 176 -13.69 -6.28 -10.68
CA PRO A 176 -13.78 -6.39 -12.14
C PRO A 176 -12.45 -6.75 -12.84
N GLY A 177 -11.36 -6.84 -12.07
CA GLY A 177 -10.01 -6.93 -12.62
C GLY A 177 -9.34 -5.55 -12.75
N MET A 178 -8.03 -5.54 -12.93
CA MET A 178 -7.30 -4.33 -13.28
C MET A 178 -7.66 -3.97 -14.72
N ALA A 179 -8.03 -2.72 -14.98
CA ALA A 179 -8.28 -2.26 -16.33
C ALA A 179 -7.01 -2.45 -17.18
N SER A 180 -7.15 -3.02 -18.37
CA SER A 180 -6.07 -3.00 -19.35
C SER A 180 -5.71 -1.55 -19.65
N PRO A 181 -4.41 -1.20 -19.84
CA PRO A 181 -4.00 0.17 -20.16
C PRO A 181 -4.61 0.77 -21.45
N GLU A 182 -5.34 -0.04 -22.21
CA GLU A 182 -5.84 0.30 -23.55
C GLU A 182 -7.35 0.62 -23.63
N GLU A 183 -8.11 0.50 -22.52
CA GLU A 183 -9.54 0.89 -22.56
C GLU A 183 -9.75 2.23 -21.85
N PRO A 184 -10.09 3.31 -22.58
CA PRO A 184 -10.56 4.53 -21.94
C PRO A 184 -11.88 4.21 -21.24
N ASN A 185 -11.92 4.47 -19.95
CA ASN A 185 -13.11 4.31 -19.12
C ASN A 185 -14.27 5.14 -19.72
N PRO A 186 -15.49 4.56 -19.89
CA PRO A 186 -16.64 5.26 -20.45
C PRO A 186 -17.14 6.43 -19.58
#